data_a0f0cc28a3b2d1073fb8977dc86eaf10
#
_entry.id   a0f0cc28a3b2d1073fb8977dc86eaf10
#
_cell.length_a   1.000
_cell.length_b   1.000
_cell.length_c   1.000
_cell.angle_alpha   90.00
_cell.angle_beta   90.00
_cell.angle_gamma   90.00
#
_symmetry.space_group_name_H-M   'P 1'
#
loop_
_entity.id
_entity.type
_entity.pdbx_description
1 polymer ?
#
loop_
_entity_poly.entity_id
_entity_poly.type
_entity_poly.pdbx_seq_one_letter_code
_entity_poly.pdbx_strand_id
1 'polypeptide(L)'
;MKRLIALDTETTGILTEEGHRIIEVGAVEILNREITGKEFHEYIQPNRTVGDSVNIHGITDTFLKGTPEFKQISKDLLSFIEGATLVIHNAPFDLGFLNNELKMMGINKKIEDICSIIDTLEISKKERPGRMHGMDALSRNFKINTEARFSIDEHKKKIKHHGALSDAQILAEIYLAMTGGQSTFLQESLGIESQISDPALIKNNIANKDNIKVIYANKQETNLHNNYFK
;
A
#
# COMPACT_ATOMS: atom_id res chain seq x y z
N MET A 1 16.13 -11.78 1.84
CA MET A 1 14.91 -11.16 2.42
C MET A 1 14.41 -10.13 1.44
N LYS A 2 13.10 -10.07 1.18
CA LYS A 2 12.55 -9.14 0.20
C LYS A 2 12.26 -7.81 0.88
N ARG A 3 12.94 -6.74 0.46
CA ARG A 3 12.69 -5.38 0.90
C ARG A 3 11.54 -4.82 0.09
N LEU A 4 10.48 -4.38 0.77
CA LEU A 4 9.33 -3.74 0.15
C LEU A 4 9.30 -2.27 0.54
N ILE A 5 8.76 -1.42 -0.34
CA ILE A 5 8.52 -0.01 -0.07
C ILE A 5 7.11 0.32 -0.55
N ALA A 6 6.23 0.69 0.37
CA ALA A 6 4.96 1.31 0.03
C ALA A 6 5.22 2.74 -0.39
N LEU A 7 4.72 3.15 -1.56
CA LEU A 7 4.96 4.46 -2.14
C LEU A 7 3.66 5.05 -2.65
N ASP A 8 3.51 6.36 -2.45
CA ASP A 8 2.41 7.17 -2.95
C ASP A 8 2.91 8.54 -3.37
N THR A 9 2.20 9.23 -4.28
CA THR A 9 2.54 10.56 -4.77
C THR A 9 1.32 11.47 -4.83
N GLU A 10 1.50 12.75 -4.44
CA GLU A 10 0.53 13.80 -4.75
C GLU A 10 1.01 14.61 -5.95
N THR A 11 0.06 15.06 -6.75
CA THR A 11 0.35 15.71 -8.04
C THR A 11 -0.52 16.94 -8.29
N THR A 12 -0.10 17.78 -9.19
CA THR A 12 -0.89 18.97 -9.62
C THR A 12 -2.10 18.61 -10.50
N GLY A 13 -2.30 17.34 -10.84
CA GLY A 13 -3.40 16.86 -11.67
C GLY A 13 -3.19 15.41 -12.11
N ILE A 14 -3.95 14.95 -13.11
CA ILE A 14 -4.08 13.53 -13.42
C ILE A 14 -3.18 13.09 -14.58
N LEU A 15 -2.91 13.94 -15.55
CA LEU A 15 -2.25 13.58 -16.81
C LEU A 15 -0.89 14.27 -16.95
N THR A 16 0.17 13.48 -17.12
CA THR A 16 1.52 13.96 -17.38
C THR A 16 1.62 14.72 -18.72
N GLU A 17 0.79 14.35 -19.70
CA GLU A 17 0.73 14.98 -21.03
C GLU A 17 0.22 16.43 -20.96
N GLU A 18 -0.54 16.79 -19.94
CA GLU A 18 -0.98 18.17 -19.64
C GLU A 18 0.06 18.96 -18.85
N GLY A 19 1.25 18.36 -18.65
CA GLY A 19 2.36 18.96 -17.94
C GLY A 19 2.17 18.93 -16.42
N HIS A 20 1.28 18.09 -15.88
CA HIS A 20 1.15 17.91 -14.44
C HIS A 20 2.40 17.29 -13.84
N ARG A 21 2.69 17.65 -12.60
CA ARG A 21 3.95 17.38 -11.90
C ARG A 21 3.69 16.80 -10.51
N ILE A 22 4.66 16.08 -9.99
CA ILE A 22 4.68 15.63 -8.59
C ILE A 22 4.90 16.82 -7.66
N ILE A 23 4.18 16.85 -6.54
CA ILE A 23 4.31 17.87 -5.48
C ILE A 23 4.61 17.28 -4.11
N GLU A 24 4.41 15.98 -3.92
CA GLU A 24 4.78 15.25 -2.71
C GLU A 24 5.11 13.80 -3.09
N VAL A 25 6.13 13.25 -2.45
CA VAL A 25 6.44 11.81 -2.50
C VAL A 25 6.55 11.30 -1.08
N GLY A 26 5.81 10.23 -0.78
CA GLY A 26 5.87 9.49 0.46
C GLY A 26 6.24 8.03 0.21
N ALA A 27 7.20 7.49 0.95
CA ALA A 27 7.58 6.09 0.82
C ALA A 27 7.97 5.51 2.18
N VAL A 28 7.53 4.28 2.48
CA VAL A 28 7.69 3.62 3.77
C VAL A 28 8.25 2.22 3.58
N GLU A 29 9.34 1.90 4.29
CA GLU A 29 10.00 0.60 4.20
C GLU A 29 9.26 -0.47 5.00
N ILE A 30 9.07 -1.63 4.36
CA ILE A 30 8.58 -2.87 4.97
C ILE A 30 9.66 -3.93 4.82
N LEU A 31 10.08 -4.53 5.93
CA LEU A 31 11.04 -5.64 5.95
C LEU A 31 10.51 -6.76 6.85
N ASN A 32 10.56 -8.00 6.38
CA ASN A 32 10.06 -9.17 7.12
C ASN A 32 8.61 -9.03 7.61
N ARG A 33 7.76 -8.37 6.82
CA ARG A 33 6.36 -8.06 7.14
C ARG A 33 6.17 -7.07 8.30
N GLU A 34 7.15 -6.28 8.61
CA GLU A 34 7.09 -5.22 9.62
C GLU A 34 7.43 -3.87 8.98
N ILE A 35 6.71 -2.82 9.35
CA ILE A 35 7.04 -1.45 8.99
C ILE A 35 8.23 -1.05 9.85
N THR A 36 9.37 -0.74 9.21
CA THR A 36 10.64 -0.54 9.91
C THR A 36 10.79 0.84 10.54
N GLY A 37 9.93 1.79 10.18
CA GLY A 37 10.05 3.19 10.54
C GLY A 37 11.02 3.98 9.67
N LYS A 38 11.69 3.33 8.69
CA LYS A 38 12.43 4.07 7.67
C LYS A 38 11.49 4.57 6.60
N GLU A 39 11.56 5.86 6.31
CA GLU A 39 10.68 6.53 5.37
C GLU A 39 11.47 7.53 4.51
N PHE A 40 10.90 7.84 3.35
CA PHE A 40 11.29 8.96 2.51
C PHE A 40 10.07 9.87 2.34
N HIS A 41 10.26 11.16 2.61
CA HIS A 41 9.17 12.13 2.48
C HIS A 41 9.71 13.48 2.03
N GLU A 42 9.21 13.97 0.90
CA GLU A 42 9.61 15.28 0.38
C GLU A 42 8.42 15.99 -0.30
N TYR A 43 8.31 17.27 -0.02
CA TYR A 43 7.48 18.19 -0.80
C TYR A 43 8.29 18.80 -1.93
N ILE A 44 7.67 18.96 -3.10
CA ILE A 44 8.38 19.25 -4.34
C ILE A 44 7.79 20.47 -5.03
N GLN A 45 8.64 21.42 -5.41
CA GLN A 45 8.27 22.58 -6.23
C GLN A 45 8.02 22.12 -7.67
N PRO A 46 6.76 22.19 -8.18
CA PRO A 46 6.44 21.69 -9.51
C PRO A 46 6.76 22.69 -10.64
N ASN A 47 7.15 23.93 -10.31
CA ASN A 47 7.32 25.04 -11.27
C ASN A 47 6.07 25.31 -12.11
N ARG A 48 4.89 25.04 -11.55
CA ARG A 48 3.56 25.34 -12.08
C ARG A 48 2.57 25.52 -10.94
N THR A 49 1.40 26.03 -11.23
CA THR A 49 0.32 26.16 -10.23
C THR A 49 -0.27 24.79 -9.90
N VAL A 50 -0.59 24.59 -8.62
CA VAL A 50 -1.25 23.37 -8.12
C VAL A 50 -2.68 23.26 -8.65
N GLY A 51 -3.39 24.39 -8.83
CA GLY A 51 -4.74 24.39 -9.37
C GLY A 51 -5.76 23.73 -8.44
N ASP A 52 -6.77 23.07 -9.04
CA ASP A 52 -7.89 22.48 -8.31
C ASP A 52 -7.51 21.26 -7.46
N SER A 53 -6.35 20.66 -7.70
CA SER A 53 -5.88 19.50 -6.91
C SER A 53 -5.65 19.86 -5.43
N VAL A 54 -5.50 21.15 -5.09
CA VAL A 54 -5.46 21.63 -3.70
C VAL A 54 -6.68 21.17 -2.88
N ASN A 55 -7.84 21.00 -3.53
CA ASN A 55 -9.06 20.53 -2.86
C ASN A 55 -8.99 19.06 -2.44
N ILE A 56 -8.02 18.30 -2.96
CA ILE A 56 -7.83 16.89 -2.68
C ILE A 56 -6.79 16.70 -1.55
N HIS A 57 -5.60 17.29 -1.71
CA HIS A 57 -4.46 17.06 -0.81
C HIS A 57 -4.17 18.27 0.12
N GLY A 58 -4.78 19.43 -0.12
CA GLY A 58 -4.61 20.63 0.72
C GLY A 58 -3.28 21.39 0.54
N ILE A 59 -2.38 20.90 -0.31
CA ILE A 59 -1.07 21.52 -0.56
C ILE A 59 -1.24 22.70 -1.49
N THR A 60 -0.82 23.88 -1.05
CA THR A 60 -1.00 25.15 -1.79
C THR A 60 0.31 25.58 -2.49
N ASP A 61 0.20 26.44 -3.53
CA ASP A 61 1.35 27.08 -4.17
C ASP A 61 2.24 27.82 -3.15
N THR A 62 1.61 28.45 -2.16
CA THR A 62 2.33 29.19 -1.11
C THR A 62 3.15 28.24 -0.24
N PHE A 63 2.59 27.08 0.10
CA PHE A 63 3.29 26.04 0.89
C PHE A 63 4.50 25.50 0.16
N LEU A 64 4.37 25.24 -1.15
CA LEU A 64 5.45 24.69 -1.97
C LEU A 64 6.56 25.69 -2.32
N LYS A 65 6.35 26.98 -2.01
CA LYS A 65 7.32 28.02 -2.32
C LYS A 65 8.59 27.82 -1.49
N GLY A 66 9.69 27.50 -2.18
CA GLY A 66 11.00 27.26 -1.56
C GLY A 66 11.30 25.80 -1.24
N THR A 67 10.37 24.87 -1.53
CA THR A 67 10.68 23.44 -1.49
C THR A 67 11.62 23.06 -2.66
N PRO A 68 12.35 21.94 -2.56
CA PRO A 68 13.24 21.51 -3.64
C PRO A 68 12.47 21.11 -4.90
N GLU A 69 13.07 21.23 -6.06
CA GLU A 69 12.57 20.61 -7.28
C GLU A 69 12.83 19.11 -7.29
N PHE A 70 12.09 18.34 -8.09
CA PHE A 70 12.27 16.88 -8.20
C PHE A 70 13.72 16.47 -8.49
N LYS A 71 14.42 17.23 -9.32
CA LYS A 71 15.84 16.98 -9.65
C LYS A 71 16.73 16.97 -8.41
N GLN A 72 16.45 17.78 -7.41
CA GLN A 72 17.26 17.90 -6.20
C GLN A 72 17.09 16.70 -5.27
N ILE A 73 15.88 16.14 -5.21
CA ILE A 73 15.54 15.00 -4.35
C ILE A 73 15.69 13.65 -5.05
N SER A 74 15.78 13.63 -6.37
CA SER A 74 15.73 12.41 -7.19
C SER A 74 16.81 11.40 -6.84
N LYS A 75 18.04 11.85 -6.54
CA LYS A 75 19.14 10.95 -6.16
C LYS A 75 18.83 10.19 -4.88
N ASP A 76 18.32 10.88 -3.88
CA ASP A 76 18.01 10.30 -2.57
C ASP A 76 16.80 9.38 -2.67
N LEU A 77 15.75 9.78 -3.41
CA LEU A 77 14.61 8.93 -3.72
C LEU A 77 15.03 7.63 -4.42
N LEU A 78 15.80 7.75 -5.53
CA LEU A 78 16.27 6.57 -6.27
C LEU A 78 17.13 5.65 -5.41
N SER A 79 18.02 6.21 -4.59
CA SER A 79 18.84 5.44 -3.65
C SER A 79 17.96 4.74 -2.59
N PHE A 80 16.88 5.38 -2.14
CA PHE A 80 15.95 4.79 -1.18
C PHE A 80 15.17 3.62 -1.76
N ILE A 81 14.76 3.68 -3.03
CA ILE A 81 13.90 2.64 -3.64
C ILE A 81 14.69 1.56 -4.39
N GLU A 82 15.93 1.81 -4.80
CA GLU A 82 16.72 0.89 -5.65
C GLU A 82 16.78 -0.53 -5.09
N GLY A 83 16.52 -1.52 -5.97
CA GLY A 83 16.53 -2.94 -5.64
C GLY A 83 15.36 -3.43 -4.78
N ALA A 84 14.45 -2.53 -4.35
CA ALA A 84 13.26 -2.91 -3.61
C ALA A 84 12.12 -3.39 -4.52
N THR A 85 11.08 -3.94 -3.92
CA THR A 85 9.78 -4.08 -4.57
C THR A 85 8.89 -2.96 -4.10
N LEU A 86 8.45 -2.10 -5.01
CA LEU A 86 7.49 -1.04 -4.71
C LEU A 86 6.07 -1.62 -4.61
N VAL A 87 5.39 -1.26 -3.55
CA VAL A 87 3.96 -1.53 -3.32
C VAL A 87 3.23 -0.22 -3.56
N ILE A 88 2.41 -0.16 -4.59
CA ILE A 88 1.71 1.05 -5.04
C ILE A 88 0.23 0.70 -5.25
N HIS A 89 -0.66 1.66 -5.03
CA HIS A 89 -2.09 1.47 -5.28
C HIS A 89 -2.51 2.18 -6.57
N ASN A 90 -2.79 1.43 -7.64
CA ASN A 90 -2.94 1.94 -9.00
C ASN A 90 -1.58 2.39 -9.58
N ALA A 91 -0.62 1.50 -9.55
CA ALA A 91 0.78 1.75 -9.90
C ALA A 91 1.02 2.49 -11.23
N PRO A 92 0.22 2.33 -12.30
CA PRO A 92 0.41 3.09 -13.53
C PRO A 92 0.37 4.61 -13.34
N PHE A 93 -0.38 5.10 -12.37
CA PHE A 93 -0.46 6.54 -12.07
C PHE A 93 0.87 7.07 -11.54
N ASP A 94 1.33 6.56 -10.41
CA ASP A 94 2.56 7.04 -9.76
C ASP A 94 3.80 6.79 -10.62
N LEU A 95 3.89 5.61 -11.24
CA LEU A 95 4.98 5.26 -12.15
C LEU A 95 5.01 6.18 -13.38
N GLY A 96 3.83 6.54 -13.91
CA GLY A 96 3.73 7.49 -15.01
C GLY A 96 4.35 8.85 -14.66
N PHE A 97 4.04 9.36 -13.48
CA PHE A 97 4.59 10.62 -12.99
C PHE A 97 6.09 10.52 -12.67
N LEU A 98 6.52 9.51 -11.93
CA LEU A 98 7.93 9.31 -11.60
C LEU A 98 8.81 9.16 -12.86
N ASN A 99 8.37 8.36 -13.82
CA ASN A 99 9.07 8.16 -15.07
C ASN A 99 9.10 9.44 -15.94
N ASN A 100 8.02 10.24 -15.89
CA ASN A 100 8.00 11.53 -16.59
C ASN A 100 8.98 12.53 -15.96
N GLU A 101 9.09 12.59 -14.65
CA GLU A 101 10.08 13.41 -13.96
C GLU A 101 11.51 13.00 -14.33
N LEU A 102 11.83 11.69 -14.36
CA LEU A 102 13.11 11.18 -14.79
C LEU A 102 13.43 11.55 -16.25
N LYS A 103 12.44 11.40 -17.14
CA LYS A 103 12.56 11.77 -18.55
C LYS A 103 12.84 13.26 -18.73
N MET A 104 12.19 14.13 -17.98
CA MET A 104 12.45 15.59 -18.01
C MET A 104 13.87 15.94 -17.56
N MET A 105 14.49 15.10 -16.72
CA MET A 105 15.90 15.23 -16.32
C MET A 105 16.88 14.63 -17.35
N GLY A 106 16.39 14.06 -18.47
CA GLY A 106 17.21 13.37 -19.46
C GLY A 106 17.62 11.95 -19.05
N ILE A 107 17.00 11.39 -18.02
CA ILE A 107 17.25 10.02 -17.57
C ILE A 107 16.29 9.08 -18.31
N ASN A 108 16.82 8.23 -19.19
CA ASN A 108 16.04 7.28 -19.99
C ASN A 108 15.70 5.97 -19.23
N LYS A 109 16.16 5.82 -18.00
CA LYS A 109 15.88 4.66 -17.15
C LYS A 109 14.54 4.85 -16.45
N LYS A 110 13.72 3.80 -16.41
CA LYS A 110 12.43 3.81 -15.72
C LYS A 110 12.56 3.25 -14.31
N ILE A 111 11.58 3.54 -13.47
CA ILE A 111 11.48 2.97 -12.11
C ILE A 111 11.42 1.44 -12.18
N GLU A 112 10.68 0.89 -13.15
CA GLU A 112 10.52 -0.56 -13.36
C GLU A 112 11.82 -1.26 -13.78
N ASP A 113 12.85 -0.51 -14.24
CA ASP A 113 14.19 -1.04 -14.55
C ASP A 113 15.03 -1.27 -13.28
N ILE A 114 14.67 -0.63 -12.16
CA ILE A 114 15.42 -0.68 -10.90
C ILE A 114 14.64 -1.27 -9.74
N CYS A 115 13.32 -1.39 -9.86
CA CYS A 115 12.40 -1.91 -8.86
C CYS A 115 11.46 -2.94 -9.45
N SER A 116 11.10 -3.97 -8.68
CA SER A 116 9.91 -4.76 -8.98
C SER A 116 8.66 -3.99 -8.51
N ILE A 117 7.50 -4.22 -9.14
CA ILE A 117 6.27 -3.51 -8.83
C ILE A 117 5.20 -4.49 -8.34
N ILE A 118 4.47 -4.10 -7.30
CA ILE A 118 3.25 -4.73 -6.82
C ILE A 118 2.15 -3.67 -6.86
N ASP A 119 1.11 -3.91 -7.65
CA ASP A 119 -0.10 -3.07 -7.67
C ASP A 119 -1.17 -3.68 -6.76
N THR A 120 -1.47 -3.00 -5.65
CA THR A 120 -2.47 -3.46 -4.69
C THR A 120 -3.90 -3.34 -5.20
N LEU A 121 -4.16 -2.45 -6.16
CA LEU A 121 -5.46 -2.34 -6.83
C LEU A 121 -5.76 -3.61 -7.64
N GLU A 122 -4.78 -4.10 -8.40
CA GLU A 122 -4.92 -5.33 -9.19
C GLU A 122 -5.07 -6.57 -8.29
N ILE A 123 -4.30 -6.66 -7.21
CA ILE A 123 -4.47 -7.72 -6.21
C ILE A 123 -5.89 -7.68 -5.64
N SER A 124 -6.36 -6.51 -5.20
CA SER A 124 -7.68 -6.35 -4.61
C SER A 124 -8.80 -6.73 -5.57
N LYS A 125 -8.72 -6.34 -6.86
CA LYS A 125 -9.69 -6.72 -7.88
C LYS A 125 -9.76 -8.23 -8.09
N LYS A 126 -8.60 -8.88 -8.10
CA LYS A 126 -8.49 -10.33 -8.28
C LYS A 126 -9.03 -11.12 -7.08
N GLU A 127 -8.70 -10.70 -5.88
CA GLU A 127 -9.07 -11.43 -4.66
C GLU A 127 -10.50 -11.15 -4.20
N ARG A 128 -11.06 -9.99 -4.55
CA ARG A 128 -12.36 -9.50 -4.04
C ARG A 128 -13.24 -8.95 -5.17
N PRO A 129 -13.56 -9.74 -6.20
CA PRO A 129 -14.35 -9.26 -7.34
C PRO A 129 -15.71 -8.70 -6.89
N GLY A 130 -16.14 -7.61 -7.53
CA GLY A 130 -17.42 -6.96 -7.22
C GLY A 130 -17.45 -6.11 -5.94
N ARG A 131 -16.30 -5.88 -5.30
CA ARG A 131 -16.15 -4.97 -4.15
C ARG A 131 -15.57 -3.62 -4.59
N MET A 132 -15.59 -2.65 -3.69
CA MET A 132 -14.86 -1.39 -3.86
C MET A 132 -13.38 -1.61 -3.54
N HIS A 133 -12.50 -1.09 -4.38
CA HIS A 133 -11.04 -1.36 -4.32
C HIS A 133 -10.19 -0.14 -3.97
N GLY A 134 -10.77 1.06 -3.87
CA GLY A 134 -10.02 2.26 -3.47
C GLY A 134 -9.48 2.14 -2.04
N MET A 135 -8.40 2.88 -1.74
CA MET A 135 -7.70 2.82 -0.44
C MET A 135 -8.64 3.01 0.75
N ASP A 136 -9.63 3.91 0.67
CA ASP A 136 -10.63 4.10 1.72
C ASP A 136 -11.51 2.86 1.96
N ALA A 137 -11.87 2.17 0.89
CA ALA A 137 -12.67 0.95 1.01
C ALA A 137 -11.84 -0.19 1.59
N LEU A 138 -10.57 -0.30 1.19
CA LEU A 138 -9.65 -1.28 1.73
C LEU A 138 -9.33 -1.01 3.20
N SER A 139 -9.07 0.25 3.58
CA SER A 139 -8.84 0.65 4.98
C SER A 139 -10.01 0.25 5.87
N ARG A 140 -11.25 0.54 5.46
CA ARG A 140 -12.45 0.11 6.19
C ARG A 140 -12.56 -1.42 6.29
N ASN A 141 -12.28 -2.13 5.20
CA ASN A 141 -12.38 -3.58 5.16
C ASN A 141 -11.39 -4.28 6.08
N PHE A 142 -10.17 -3.76 6.15
CA PHE A 142 -9.08 -4.30 6.97
C PHE A 142 -8.96 -3.61 8.33
N LYS A 143 -9.85 -2.66 8.66
CA LYS A 143 -9.88 -1.89 9.91
C LYS A 143 -8.57 -1.14 10.17
N ILE A 144 -7.97 -0.60 9.11
CA ILE A 144 -6.76 0.21 9.18
C ILE A 144 -7.11 1.60 9.71
N ASN A 145 -6.28 2.12 10.61
CA ASN A 145 -6.44 3.47 11.13
C ASN A 145 -6.06 4.51 10.06
N THR A 146 -6.97 5.44 9.79
CA THR A 146 -6.78 6.51 8.80
C THR A 146 -6.80 7.91 9.44
N GLU A 147 -6.66 8.00 10.75
CA GLU A 147 -6.70 9.29 11.47
C GLU A 147 -5.64 10.29 10.97
N ALA A 148 -4.48 9.81 10.50
CA ALA A 148 -3.42 10.65 9.92
C ALA A 148 -3.87 11.48 8.69
N ARG A 149 -4.95 11.05 8.01
CA ARG A 149 -5.55 11.78 6.88
C ARG A 149 -6.47 12.93 7.28
N PHE A 150 -6.67 13.17 8.58
CA PHE A 150 -7.62 14.16 9.02
C PHE A 150 -6.94 15.28 9.79
N SER A 151 -7.30 16.52 9.47
CA SER A 151 -7.01 17.70 10.26
C SER A 151 -8.30 18.31 10.81
N ILE A 152 -8.16 19.19 11.77
CA ILE A 152 -9.29 19.96 12.33
C ILE A 152 -9.10 21.40 11.89
N ASP A 153 -10.08 21.97 11.18
CA ASP A 153 -10.06 23.37 10.78
C ASP A 153 -10.37 24.33 11.95
N GLU A 154 -10.28 25.64 11.67
CA GLU A 154 -10.57 26.70 12.64
C GLU A 154 -12.00 26.66 13.20
N HIS A 155 -12.95 26.01 12.47
CA HIS A 155 -14.33 25.80 12.89
C HIS A 155 -14.55 24.46 13.59
N LYS A 156 -13.47 23.74 13.99
CA LYS A 156 -13.49 22.41 14.61
C LYS A 156 -14.13 21.32 13.73
N LYS A 157 -14.17 21.54 12.41
CA LYS A 157 -14.63 20.55 11.45
C LYS A 157 -13.47 19.64 11.04
N LYS A 158 -13.72 18.32 11.05
CA LYS A 158 -12.76 17.33 10.58
C LYS A 158 -12.70 17.39 9.06
N ILE A 159 -11.53 17.76 8.51
CA ILE A 159 -11.27 17.81 7.08
C ILE A 159 -10.35 16.64 6.74
N LYS A 160 -10.72 15.89 5.69
CA LYS A 160 -9.89 14.84 5.13
C LYS A 160 -8.93 15.45 4.10
N HIS A 161 -7.67 15.17 4.27
CA HIS A 161 -6.62 15.47 3.30
C HIS A 161 -5.96 14.19 2.83
N HIS A 162 -5.49 14.18 1.61
CA HIS A 162 -4.55 13.19 1.13
C HIS A 162 -3.14 13.73 1.32
N GLY A 163 -2.22 12.90 1.74
CA GLY A 163 -0.81 13.23 1.85
C GLY A 163 0.00 11.99 1.54
N ALA A 164 1.00 12.12 0.67
CA ALA A 164 1.70 10.97 0.13
C ALA A 164 2.34 10.09 1.23
N LEU A 165 2.92 10.67 2.28
CA LEU A 165 3.49 9.86 3.37
C LEU A 165 2.41 9.12 4.16
N SER A 166 1.31 9.80 4.55
CA SER A 166 0.22 9.17 5.29
C SER A 166 -0.46 8.07 4.47
N ASP A 167 -0.58 8.28 3.16
CA ASP A 167 -1.17 7.32 2.24
C ASP A 167 -0.24 6.13 2.00
N ALA A 168 1.08 6.34 1.92
CA ALA A 168 2.06 5.26 1.88
C ALA A 168 2.08 4.41 3.18
N GLN A 169 1.92 5.02 4.36
CA GLN A 169 1.80 4.30 5.63
C GLN A 169 0.54 3.43 5.66
N ILE A 170 -0.61 4.00 5.31
CA ILE A 170 -1.88 3.27 5.21
C ILE A 170 -1.79 2.14 4.18
N LEU A 171 -1.16 2.40 3.03
CA LEU A 171 -0.94 1.39 1.99
C LEU A 171 -0.06 0.23 2.48
N ALA A 172 0.99 0.53 3.26
CA ALA A 172 1.83 -0.50 3.88
C ALA A 172 1.00 -1.43 4.78
N GLU A 173 0.15 -0.88 5.64
CA GLU A 173 -0.73 -1.65 6.52
C GLU A 173 -1.77 -2.45 5.72
N ILE A 174 -2.40 -1.84 4.69
CA ILE A 174 -3.34 -2.53 3.78
C ILE A 174 -2.65 -3.73 3.12
N TYR A 175 -1.44 -3.54 2.56
CA TYR A 175 -0.70 -4.60 1.91
C TYR A 175 -0.36 -5.75 2.87
N LEU A 176 0.08 -5.43 4.07
CA LEU A 176 0.36 -6.43 5.11
C LEU A 176 -0.92 -7.20 5.51
N ALA A 177 -2.05 -6.52 5.65
CA ALA A 177 -3.33 -7.15 5.95
C ALA A 177 -3.83 -8.03 4.80
N MET A 178 -3.77 -7.53 3.55
CA MET A 178 -4.18 -8.30 2.36
C MET A 178 -3.39 -9.61 2.21
N THR A 179 -2.09 -9.56 2.50
CA THR A 179 -1.17 -10.70 2.31
C THR A 179 -0.97 -11.56 3.56
N GLY A 180 -1.55 -11.17 4.70
CA GLY A 180 -1.43 -11.84 6.00
C GLY A 180 -2.50 -12.87 6.33
N GLY A 181 -3.60 -12.89 5.58
CA GLY A 181 -4.83 -13.57 5.97
C GLY A 181 -4.78 -15.10 6.10
N GLN A 182 -3.75 -15.79 5.61
CA GLN A 182 -3.62 -17.24 5.82
C GLN A 182 -2.90 -17.63 7.12
N SER A 183 -2.02 -16.78 7.63
CA SER A 183 -1.29 -17.07 8.87
C SER A 183 -2.13 -16.77 10.12
N THR A 184 -2.96 -15.72 10.10
CA THR A 184 -3.77 -15.30 11.24
C THR A 184 -4.90 -16.29 11.55
N PHE A 185 -5.54 -16.85 10.52
CA PHE A 185 -6.62 -17.85 10.70
C PHE A 185 -6.09 -19.14 11.33
N LEU A 186 -4.90 -19.59 10.95
CA LEU A 186 -4.25 -20.77 11.57
C LEU A 186 -3.82 -20.49 13.01
N GLN A 187 -3.38 -19.25 13.32
CA GLN A 187 -2.99 -18.84 14.66
C GLN A 187 -4.18 -18.73 15.62
N GLU A 188 -5.30 -18.12 15.19
CA GLU A 188 -6.54 -18.05 15.97
C GLU A 188 -7.19 -19.42 16.17
N SER A 189 -7.19 -20.28 15.16
CA SER A 189 -7.78 -21.63 15.27
C SER A 189 -6.95 -22.59 16.14
N LEU A 190 -5.68 -22.32 16.36
CA LEU A 190 -4.78 -23.13 17.19
C LEU A 190 -4.59 -22.57 18.61
N GLY A 191 -5.19 -21.40 18.95
CA GLY A 191 -5.08 -20.79 20.30
C GLY A 191 -3.65 -20.45 20.71
N ILE A 192 -2.75 -20.22 19.74
CA ILE A 192 -1.33 -19.92 19.99
C ILE A 192 -1.17 -18.40 20.02
N GLU A 193 -1.06 -17.84 21.23
CA GLU A 193 -0.66 -16.44 21.40
C GLU A 193 0.75 -16.20 20.83
N SER A 194 0.92 -15.04 20.20
CA SER A 194 2.06 -14.60 19.40
C SER A 194 3.42 -14.66 20.12
N GLN A 195 4.07 -15.83 20.11
CA GLN A 195 5.49 -15.96 20.52
C GLN A 195 6.34 -16.89 19.61
N ILE A 196 5.88 -17.24 18.41
CA ILE A 196 6.68 -18.11 17.53
C ILE A 196 7.12 -17.31 16.30
N SER A 197 8.32 -16.76 16.38
CA SER A 197 9.04 -16.12 15.25
C SER A 197 9.98 -17.08 14.49
N ASP A 198 9.94 -18.41 14.77
CA ASP A 198 10.86 -19.38 14.15
C ASP A 198 10.12 -20.39 13.26
N PRO A 199 10.36 -20.38 11.92
CA PRO A 199 9.76 -21.33 10.98
C PRO A 199 10.13 -22.81 11.24
N ALA A 200 11.19 -23.08 12.00
CA ALA A 200 11.61 -24.44 12.34
C ALA A 200 10.68 -25.13 13.35
N LEU A 201 9.98 -24.35 14.19
CA LEU A 201 9.04 -24.87 15.19
C LEU A 201 7.70 -25.31 14.59
N ILE A 202 7.32 -24.73 13.43
CA ILE A 202 6.07 -25.10 12.74
C ILE A 202 6.14 -26.52 12.16
N LYS A 203 7.31 -26.97 11.69
CA LYS A 203 7.49 -28.32 11.13
C LYS A 203 7.31 -29.44 12.16
N ASN A 204 7.65 -29.20 13.42
CA ASN A 204 7.56 -30.21 14.46
C ASN A 204 6.16 -30.45 15.03
N ASN A 205 5.28 -29.43 14.93
CA ASN A 205 3.88 -29.56 15.39
C ASN A 205 2.95 -30.25 14.37
N ILE A 206 3.34 -30.32 13.09
CA ILE A 206 2.58 -31.04 12.05
C ILE A 206 2.86 -32.55 12.05
N ALA A 207 3.92 -33.00 12.73
CA ALA A 207 4.32 -34.40 12.77
C ALA A 207 3.44 -35.30 13.68
N ASN A 208 2.59 -34.74 14.54
CA ASN A 208 1.66 -35.51 15.36
C ASN A 208 0.34 -35.75 14.64
N LYS A 209 0.32 -36.67 13.68
CA LYS A 209 -0.87 -37.10 12.93
C LYS A 209 -1.95 -37.78 13.78
N ASP A 210 -1.66 -38.13 15.00
CA ASP A 210 -2.57 -38.94 15.84
C ASP A 210 -3.69 -38.16 16.50
N ASN A 211 -3.71 -36.83 16.39
CA ASN A 211 -4.75 -35.99 16.99
C ASN A 211 -5.74 -35.33 15.98
N ILE A 212 -5.66 -35.69 14.69
CA ILE A 212 -6.62 -35.19 13.70
C ILE A 212 -7.87 -36.10 13.74
N LYS A 213 -8.92 -35.67 14.41
CA LYS A 213 -10.21 -36.34 14.39
C LYS A 213 -10.93 -35.98 13.09
N VAL A 214 -10.93 -36.90 12.14
CA VAL A 214 -11.71 -36.76 10.90
C VAL A 214 -13.17 -37.12 11.24
N ILE A 215 -14.08 -36.16 11.10
CA ILE A 215 -15.52 -36.36 11.28
C ILE A 215 -16.10 -36.57 9.88
N TYR A 216 -16.63 -37.77 9.65
CA TYR A 216 -17.32 -38.09 8.41
C TYR A 216 -18.80 -37.74 8.54
N ALA A 217 -19.39 -37.21 7.46
CA ALA A 217 -20.84 -36.96 7.41
C ALA A 217 -21.61 -38.27 7.65
N ASN A 218 -22.62 -38.22 8.50
CA ASN A 218 -23.48 -39.37 8.75
C ASN A 218 -24.43 -39.57 7.56
N LYS A 219 -25.13 -40.73 7.53
CA LYS A 219 -26.06 -41.10 6.45
C LYS A 219 -27.17 -40.07 6.25
N GLN A 220 -27.61 -39.41 7.32
CA GLN A 220 -28.68 -38.43 7.27
C GLN A 220 -28.20 -37.11 6.64
N GLU A 221 -27.01 -36.66 6.98
CA GLU A 221 -26.37 -35.49 6.40
C GLU A 221 -26.02 -35.71 4.91
N THR A 222 -25.56 -36.89 4.55
CA THR A 222 -25.27 -37.26 3.15
C THR A 222 -26.55 -37.29 2.30
N ASN A 223 -27.66 -37.81 2.88
CA ASN A 223 -28.95 -37.83 2.20
C ASN A 223 -29.55 -36.44 2.03
N LEU A 224 -29.43 -35.56 3.01
CA LEU A 224 -29.86 -34.16 2.91
C LEU A 224 -29.05 -33.40 1.85
N HIS A 225 -27.76 -33.60 1.82
CA HIS A 225 -26.88 -33.01 0.80
C HIS A 225 -27.29 -33.47 -0.63
N ASN A 226 -27.45 -34.76 -0.84
CA ASN A 226 -27.83 -35.31 -2.14
C ASN A 226 -29.25 -34.89 -2.61
N ASN A 227 -30.15 -34.58 -1.70
CA ASN A 227 -31.47 -34.07 -2.01
C ASN A 227 -31.52 -32.57 -2.30
N TYR A 228 -30.56 -31.82 -1.81
CA TYR A 228 -30.43 -30.37 -2.05
C TYR A 228 -29.92 -30.03 -3.44
N PHE A 229 -29.13 -30.93 -4.04
CA PHE A 229 -28.51 -30.77 -5.36
C PHE A 229 -29.19 -31.61 -6.48
N LYS A 230 -30.39 -32.12 -6.26
CA LYS A 230 -31.28 -32.66 -7.28
C LYS A 230 -32.26 -31.61 -7.76
#